data_2bccaad4544db6271f27bfc4856f996e
#
_entry.id   2bccaad4544db6271f27bfc4856f996e
#
_cell.length_a   1.000
_cell.length_b   1.000
_cell.length_c   1.000
_cell.angle_alpha   90.00
_cell.angle_beta   90.00
_cell.angle_gamma   90.00
#
_symmetry.space_group_name_H-M   'P 1'
#
loop_
_entity.id
_entity.type
_entity.pdbx_description
1 polymer ?
#
loop_
_entity_poly.entity_id
_entity_poly.type
_entity_poly.pdbx_seq_one_letter_code
_entity_poly.pdbx_strand_id
1 'polypeptide(L)'
;MFDYTVEELAGWKAKHGQLYEVVVGEGEDAKKAILRSPSRQDMSYAMAVKDPIKMSETILNNCWVAGDEEIKNDDQYFLGAISQIDAIMQIKTAEIKKL
;
A
#
# COMPACT_ATOMS: atom_id res chain seq x y z
N MET A 1 11.13 -11.74 9.46
CA MET A 1 9.96 -11.18 8.78
C MET A 1 9.04 -10.51 9.79
N PHE A 2 8.49 -9.37 9.44
CA PHE A 2 7.51 -8.66 10.25
C PHE A 2 6.30 -9.54 10.57
N ASP A 3 5.79 -9.44 11.79
CA ASP A 3 4.60 -10.17 12.22
C ASP A 3 3.76 -9.29 13.16
N TYR A 4 2.52 -9.69 13.37
CA TYR A 4 1.58 -8.90 14.18
C TYR A 4 0.54 -9.82 14.83
N THR A 5 -0.03 -9.35 15.94
CA THR A 5 -1.08 -10.09 16.65
C THR A 5 -2.46 -9.73 16.11
N VAL A 6 -3.45 -10.52 16.48
CA VAL A 6 -4.86 -10.26 16.14
C VAL A 6 -5.30 -8.93 16.75
N GLU A 7 -4.86 -8.62 17.96
CA GLU A 7 -5.18 -7.37 18.65
C GLU A 7 -4.58 -6.16 17.94
N GLU A 8 -3.34 -6.27 17.48
CA GLU A 8 -2.69 -5.21 16.71
C GLU A 8 -3.43 -4.95 15.41
N LEU A 9 -3.78 -6.01 14.69
CA LEU A 9 -4.54 -5.89 13.44
C LEU A 9 -5.90 -5.23 13.69
N ALA A 10 -6.62 -5.63 14.74
CA ALA A 10 -7.91 -5.04 15.07
C ALA A 10 -7.79 -3.56 15.38
N GLY A 11 -6.74 -3.17 16.11
CA GLY A 11 -6.47 -1.76 16.42
C GLY A 11 -6.21 -0.94 15.17
N TRP A 12 -5.41 -1.46 14.25
CA TRP A 12 -5.13 -0.77 12.99
C TRP A 12 -6.38 -0.65 12.12
N LYS A 13 -7.22 -1.69 12.06
CA LYS A 13 -8.48 -1.66 11.33
C LYS A 13 -9.44 -0.63 11.90
N ALA A 14 -9.50 -0.52 13.22
CA ALA A 14 -10.35 0.46 13.89
C ALA A 14 -9.92 1.89 13.57
N LYS A 15 -8.60 2.11 13.42
CA LYS A 15 -8.03 3.43 13.15
C LYS A 15 -8.07 3.81 11.67
N HIS A 16 -7.81 2.84 10.78
CA HIS A 16 -7.58 3.12 9.35
C HIS A 16 -8.66 2.56 8.42
N GLY A 17 -9.52 1.67 8.89
CA GLY A 17 -10.50 0.99 8.04
C GLY A 17 -9.89 -0.18 7.29
N GLN A 18 -10.14 -0.27 5.99
CA GLN A 18 -9.65 -1.37 5.16
C GLN A 18 -8.12 -1.41 5.13
N LEU A 19 -7.58 -2.61 5.40
CA LEU A 19 -6.14 -2.85 5.37
C LEU A 19 -5.80 -3.89 4.32
N TYR A 20 -4.55 -3.86 3.86
CA TYR A 20 -4.00 -4.81 2.91
C TYR A 20 -2.66 -5.31 3.42
N GLU A 21 -2.40 -6.59 3.21
CA GLU A 21 -1.09 -7.18 3.51
C GLU A 21 -0.34 -7.38 2.20
N VAL A 22 0.87 -6.84 2.12
CA VAL A 22 1.76 -7.03 0.98
C VAL A 22 2.88 -7.95 1.42
N VAL A 23 3.08 -9.06 0.70
CA VAL A 23 4.18 -9.98 0.96
C VAL A 23 5.08 -9.98 -0.26
N VAL A 24 6.36 -9.70 -0.05
CA VAL A 24 7.36 -9.62 -1.13
C VAL A 24 8.44 -10.66 -0.87
N GLY A 25 8.75 -11.45 -1.89
CA GLY A 25 9.73 -12.52 -1.79
C GLY A 25 9.09 -13.84 -1.42
N GLU A 26 9.91 -14.88 -1.29
CA GLU A 26 9.48 -16.24 -1.00
C GLU A 26 10.28 -16.86 0.13
N GLY A 27 9.65 -17.78 0.86
CA GLY A 27 10.32 -18.54 1.91
C GLY A 27 10.92 -17.64 2.99
N GLU A 28 12.19 -17.89 3.30
CA GLU A 28 12.89 -17.15 4.34
C GLU A 28 13.21 -15.70 3.95
N ASP A 29 13.20 -15.40 2.67
CA ASP A 29 13.47 -14.05 2.16
C ASP A 29 12.23 -13.18 2.11
N ALA A 30 11.06 -13.72 2.43
CA ALA A 30 9.80 -12.98 2.37
C ALA A 30 9.76 -11.85 3.40
N LYS A 31 9.30 -10.68 2.96
CA LYS A 31 9.07 -9.52 3.82
C LYS A 31 7.61 -9.10 3.69
N LYS A 32 7.09 -8.46 4.73
CA LYS A 32 5.66 -8.18 4.83
C LYS A 32 5.43 -6.74 5.27
N ALA A 33 4.38 -6.13 4.75
CA ALA A 33 3.93 -4.81 5.18
C ALA A 33 2.41 -4.76 5.23
N ILE A 34 1.89 -3.91 6.10
CA ILE A 34 0.47 -3.61 6.20
C ILE A 34 0.25 -2.19 5.68
N LEU A 35 -0.66 -2.06 4.73
CA LEU A 35 -1.00 -0.78 4.11
C LEU A 35 -2.49 -0.50 4.33
N ARG A 36 -2.84 0.77 4.45
CA ARG A 36 -4.24 1.21 4.45
C ARG A 36 -4.67 1.61 3.04
N SER A 37 -5.96 1.73 2.82
CA SER A 37 -6.47 2.25 1.54
C SER A 37 -6.05 3.71 1.37
N PRO A 38 -5.68 4.12 0.13
CA PRO A 38 -5.37 5.54 -0.13
C PRO A 38 -6.60 6.42 0.03
N SER A 39 -6.40 7.58 0.65
CA SER A 39 -7.42 8.62 0.73
C SER A 39 -7.42 9.46 -0.55
N ARG A 40 -8.42 10.34 -0.66
CA ARG A 40 -8.46 11.32 -1.76
C ARG A 40 -7.21 12.19 -1.76
N GLN A 41 -6.73 12.58 -0.59
CA GLN A 41 -5.52 13.38 -0.45
C GLN A 41 -4.28 12.62 -0.89
N ASP A 42 -4.17 11.33 -0.52
CA ASP A 42 -3.07 10.48 -0.96
C ASP A 42 -3.02 10.38 -2.48
N MET A 43 -4.18 10.19 -3.10
CA MET A 43 -4.28 10.12 -4.56
C MET A 43 -3.91 11.44 -5.22
N SER A 44 -4.31 12.56 -4.62
CA SER A 44 -3.96 13.88 -5.11
C SER A 44 -2.45 14.10 -5.14
N TYR A 45 -1.76 13.72 -4.06
CA TYR A 45 -0.30 13.83 -4.00
C TYR A 45 0.38 12.91 -5.02
N ALA A 46 -0.10 11.67 -5.12
CA ALA A 46 0.48 10.69 -6.04
C ALA A 46 0.33 11.12 -7.50
N MET A 47 -0.84 11.63 -7.86
CA MET A 47 -1.13 12.04 -9.24
C MET A 47 -0.42 13.32 -9.65
N ALA A 48 0.08 14.10 -8.69
CA ALA A 48 0.92 15.27 -8.97
C ALA A 48 2.33 14.88 -9.41
N VAL A 49 2.74 13.64 -9.15
CA VAL A 49 4.05 13.11 -9.53
C VAL A 49 3.92 12.45 -10.90
N LYS A 50 4.80 12.85 -11.84
CA LYS A 50 4.72 12.37 -13.23
C LYS A 50 5.40 11.03 -13.45
N ASP A 51 6.37 10.69 -12.60
CA ASP A 51 7.11 9.43 -12.69
C ASP A 51 6.27 8.30 -12.07
N PRO A 52 5.92 7.23 -12.82
CA PRO A 52 5.09 6.15 -12.28
C PRO A 52 5.68 5.45 -11.05
N ILE A 53 7.00 5.28 -11.01
CA ILE A 53 7.66 4.66 -9.85
C ILE A 53 7.53 5.55 -8.62
N LYS A 54 7.77 6.84 -8.78
CA LYS A 54 7.63 7.81 -7.68
C LYS A 54 6.18 7.97 -7.23
N MET A 55 5.24 7.86 -8.15
CA MET A 55 3.82 7.86 -7.82
C MET A 55 3.48 6.68 -6.91
N SER A 56 3.92 5.48 -7.27
CA SER A 56 3.70 4.28 -6.46
C SER A 56 4.43 4.37 -5.13
N GLU A 57 5.63 4.94 -5.11
CA GLU A 57 6.38 5.18 -3.87
C GLU A 57 5.62 6.11 -2.93
N THR A 58 5.01 7.16 -3.46
CA THR A 58 4.19 8.09 -2.69
C THR A 58 3.02 7.36 -2.04
N ILE A 59 2.33 6.51 -2.78
CA ILE A 59 1.22 5.70 -2.25
C ILE A 59 1.74 4.74 -1.17
N LEU A 60 2.81 4.02 -1.43
CA LEU A 60 3.39 3.09 -0.47
C LEU A 60 3.73 3.78 0.85
N ASN A 61 4.43 4.91 0.79
CA ASN A 61 4.85 5.65 1.98
C ASN A 61 3.66 6.24 2.75
N ASN A 62 2.71 6.82 2.05
CA ASN A 62 1.55 7.47 2.71
C ASN A 62 0.58 6.45 3.30
N CYS A 63 0.47 5.28 2.70
CA CYS A 63 -0.45 4.24 3.15
C CYS A 63 0.19 3.23 4.10
N TRP A 64 1.47 3.40 4.42
CA TRP A 64 2.21 2.48 5.27
C TRP A 64 1.69 2.52 6.71
N VAL A 65 1.28 1.37 7.24
CA VAL A 65 0.86 1.24 8.63
C VAL A 65 1.97 0.61 9.46
N ALA A 66 2.50 -0.51 9.01
CA ALA A 66 3.56 -1.23 9.71
C ALA A 66 4.20 -2.25 8.78
N GLY A 67 5.43 -2.65 9.06
CA GLY A 67 6.04 -3.71 8.25
C GLY A 67 7.56 -3.71 8.30
N ASP A 68 8.14 -4.56 7.47
CA ASP A 68 9.58 -4.65 7.28
C ASP A 68 10.08 -3.45 6.49
N GLU A 69 10.92 -2.63 7.10
CA GLU A 69 11.47 -1.42 6.46
C GLU A 69 12.28 -1.73 5.20
N GLU A 70 12.78 -2.96 5.06
CA GLU A 70 13.52 -3.37 3.87
C GLU A 70 12.69 -3.23 2.61
N ILE A 71 11.36 -3.32 2.71
CA ILE A 71 10.46 -3.12 1.56
C ILE A 71 10.62 -1.70 1.01
N LYS A 72 10.91 -0.72 1.85
CA LYS A 72 11.13 0.66 1.42
C LYS A 72 12.57 0.91 0.98
N ASN A 73 13.53 0.23 1.59
CA ASN A 73 14.94 0.58 1.47
C ASN A 73 15.74 -0.28 0.50
N ASP A 74 15.27 -1.47 0.20
CA ASP A 74 15.91 -2.39 -0.76
C ASP A 74 15.17 -2.31 -2.09
N ASP A 75 15.87 -1.98 -3.16
CA ASP A 75 15.25 -1.76 -4.47
C ASP A 75 14.48 -2.97 -4.99
N GLN A 76 14.96 -4.19 -4.75
CA GLN A 76 14.28 -5.39 -5.23
C GLN A 76 12.96 -5.60 -4.50
N TYR A 77 12.95 -5.43 -3.18
CA TYR A 77 11.71 -5.51 -2.39
C TYR A 77 10.76 -4.36 -2.72
N PHE A 78 11.30 -3.16 -2.87
CA PHE A 78 10.50 -1.99 -3.22
C PHE A 78 9.79 -2.18 -4.57
N LEU A 79 10.53 -2.60 -5.60
CA LEU A 79 9.94 -2.83 -6.93
C LEU A 79 8.90 -3.94 -6.91
N GLY A 80 9.14 -5.00 -6.13
CA GLY A 80 8.16 -6.06 -5.94
C GLY A 80 6.87 -5.55 -5.28
N ALA A 81 7.02 -4.72 -4.25
CA ALA A 81 5.88 -4.16 -3.53
C ALA A 81 5.04 -3.24 -4.42
N ILE A 82 5.69 -2.32 -5.16
CA ILE A 82 4.95 -1.36 -5.99
C ILE A 82 4.24 -2.02 -7.18
N SER A 83 4.66 -3.21 -7.58
CA SER A 83 3.95 -3.95 -8.63
C SER A 83 2.52 -4.32 -8.21
N GLN A 84 2.23 -4.31 -6.91
CA GLN A 84 0.92 -4.64 -6.35
C GLN A 84 0.14 -3.41 -5.87
N ILE A 85 0.72 -2.21 -5.98
CA ILE A 85 0.07 -0.99 -5.48
C ILE A 85 -1.30 -0.75 -6.11
N ASP A 86 -1.46 -1.10 -7.38
CA ASP A 86 -2.75 -0.92 -8.08
C ASP A 86 -3.90 -1.67 -7.37
N ALA A 87 -3.59 -2.78 -6.70
CA ALA A 87 -4.60 -3.56 -6.00
C ALA A 87 -5.26 -2.81 -4.84
N ILE A 88 -4.55 -1.86 -4.21
CA ILE A 88 -5.12 -1.08 -3.11
C ILE A 88 -5.79 0.21 -3.58
N MET A 89 -5.59 0.59 -4.84
CA MET A 89 -6.21 1.77 -5.45
C MET A 89 -7.53 1.40 -6.12
N GLN A 90 -8.41 0.73 -5.34
CA GLN A 90 -9.70 0.31 -5.87
C GLN A 90 -10.65 1.50 -6.02
N ILE A 91 -11.14 1.69 -7.24
CA ILE A 91 -12.06 2.78 -7.57
C ILE A 91 -13.41 2.16 -7.88
N LYS A 92 -14.48 2.74 -7.30
CA LYS A 92 -15.84 2.31 -7.58
C LYS A 92 -16.18 2.64 -9.04
N THR A 93 -16.81 1.70 -9.71
CA THR A 93 -17.27 1.94 -11.08
C THR A 93 -18.28 3.07 -11.10
N ALA A 94 -18.10 3.98 -12.04
CA ALA A 94 -18.99 5.12 -12.23
C ALA A 94 -19.49 5.18 -13.66
N GLU A 95 -20.66 5.76 -13.82
CA GLU A 95 -21.28 5.91 -15.13
C GLU A 95 -21.86 7.33 -15.23
N ILE A 96 -21.65 7.97 -16.37
CA ILE A 96 -22.22 9.29 -16.64
C ILE A 96 -23.31 9.13 -17.70
N LYS A 97 -24.46 9.69 -17.41
CA LYS A 97 -25.58 9.68 -18.33
C LYS A 97 -26.04 11.12 -18.63
N LYS A 98 -26.13 11.47 -19.90
CA LYS A 98 -26.66 12.77 -20.31
C LYS A 98 -28.17 12.73 -20.25
N LEU A 99 -28.77 13.65 -19.52
CA LEU A 99 -30.20 13.75 -19.36
C LEU A 99 -30.85 14.67 -20.41
#